data_40b1d9dcde305070aafecf305b5c8681
#
_entry.id   40b1d9dcde305070aafecf305b5c8681
#
_cell.length_a   1.000
_cell.length_b   1.000
_cell.length_c   1.000
_cell.angle_alpha   90.00
_cell.angle_beta   90.00
_cell.angle_gamma   90.00
#
_symmetry.space_group_name_H-M   'P 1'
#
loop_
_entity.id
_entity.type
_entity.pdbx_description
1 polymer ?
#
loop_
_entity_poly.entity_id
_entity_poly.type
_entity_poly.pdbx_seq_one_letter_code
_entity_poly.pdbx_strand_id
1 'polypeptide(L)'
;MTPLNTRIAPSPTGDMHLGTARTAYFNYLVARATGGSFLLRIDDTDDSRNVQKCVDDILAVMEWLGLDYDRITYQSAHAERYREMAGGLVEAGLAWRQDDGSVLLEYPNESPDCDMFDAADWSPPLTWKDEIAGDIRISPRDVDITRNLVLLRSNGTATYNFASVVDDIDFGINYVLRGKDHTANTSKQVILWDVMGQAPPQFAHVGLLFKDKKKLSKRDGAASMRSYMEQGYDPDAILNYMLRMGWGPTVDDKSTSLLPRARAIELFMQGGKLKNSSANVDPAKLNSFDRKYKARKR
;
A
#
# COMPACT_ATOMS: atom_id res chain seq x y z
N MET A 1 6.96 -6.96 -20.58
CA MET A 1 6.79 -7.13 -19.13
C MET A 1 5.39 -7.64 -18.83
N THR A 2 5.22 -8.45 -17.80
CA THR A 2 3.88 -8.81 -17.32
C THR A 2 3.21 -7.56 -16.75
N PRO A 3 1.93 -7.28 -17.09
CA PRO A 3 1.20 -6.16 -16.53
C PRO A 3 1.10 -6.26 -14.99
N LEU A 4 1.45 -5.18 -14.29
CA LEU A 4 1.40 -5.11 -12.85
C LEU A 4 0.21 -4.26 -12.40
N ASN A 5 -0.75 -4.92 -11.76
CA ASN A 5 -1.92 -4.29 -11.17
C ASN A 5 -1.56 -3.80 -9.77
N THR A 6 -1.65 -2.51 -9.56
CA THR A 6 -1.25 -1.84 -8.31
C THR A 6 -2.44 -1.14 -7.65
N ARG A 7 -2.26 -0.75 -6.39
CA ARG A 7 -3.25 0.06 -5.68
C ARG A 7 -2.59 1.06 -4.74
N ILE A 8 -3.29 2.17 -4.53
CA ILE A 8 -3.10 3.01 -3.34
C ILE A 8 -4.33 2.86 -2.44
N ALA A 9 -4.10 2.71 -1.14
CA ALA A 9 -5.14 2.38 -0.16
C ALA A 9 -5.09 3.35 1.05
N PRO A 10 -5.45 4.64 0.86
CA PRO A 10 -5.47 5.60 1.95
C PRO A 10 -6.69 5.42 2.86
N SER A 11 -6.46 5.45 4.19
CA SER A 11 -7.56 5.58 5.16
C SER A 11 -7.97 7.06 5.27
N PRO A 12 -9.28 7.40 5.21
CA PRO A 12 -9.76 8.78 5.23
C PRO A 12 -9.82 9.36 6.66
N THR A 13 -8.69 9.32 7.37
CA THR A 13 -8.55 9.74 8.78
C THR A 13 -7.78 11.04 8.96
N GLY A 14 -7.67 11.84 7.91
CA GLY A 14 -6.99 13.13 7.83
C GLY A 14 -6.47 13.41 6.43
N ASP A 15 -5.88 14.59 6.24
CA ASP A 15 -5.38 15.06 4.96
C ASP A 15 -4.35 14.11 4.35
N MET A 16 -4.35 14.04 3.01
CA MET A 16 -3.33 13.31 2.29
C MET A 16 -1.97 13.98 2.47
N HIS A 17 -1.01 13.30 3.08
CA HIS A 17 0.34 13.84 3.24
C HIS A 17 1.27 13.43 2.09
N LEU A 18 2.38 14.16 1.95
CA LEU A 18 3.38 13.96 0.88
C LEU A 18 3.85 12.48 0.75
N GLY A 19 3.94 11.74 1.86
CA GLY A 19 4.34 10.33 1.85
C GLY A 19 3.31 9.42 1.17
N THR A 20 2.02 9.62 1.43
CA THR A 20 0.93 8.88 0.78
C THR A 20 0.85 9.24 -0.71
N ALA A 21 0.94 10.54 -1.05
CA ALA A 21 0.97 11.00 -2.42
C ALA A 21 2.15 10.42 -3.22
N ARG A 22 3.36 10.35 -2.61
CA ARG A 22 4.52 9.69 -3.23
C ARG A 22 4.25 8.21 -3.50
N THR A 23 3.65 7.52 -2.55
CA THR A 23 3.32 6.09 -2.70
C THR A 23 2.27 5.90 -3.80
N ALA A 24 1.25 6.78 -3.88
CA ALA A 24 0.28 6.80 -4.97
C ALA A 24 0.97 7.00 -6.32
N TYR A 25 1.87 7.97 -6.42
CA TYR A 25 2.61 8.24 -7.65
C TYR A 25 3.47 7.05 -8.08
N PHE A 26 4.14 6.37 -7.14
CA PHE A 26 4.96 5.20 -7.48
C PHE A 26 4.11 4.03 -7.97
N ASN A 27 2.96 3.75 -7.35
CA ASN A 27 2.00 2.75 -7.83
C ASN A 27 1.47 3.09 -9.24
N TYR A 28 1.11 4.36 -9.46
CA TYR A 28 0.73 4.87 -10.77
C TYR A 28 1.82 4.62 -11.83
N LEU A 29 3.08 4.94 -11.49
CA LEU A 29 4.21 4.74 -12.41
C LEU A 29 4.45 3.26 -12.72
N VAL A 30 4.35 2.36 -11.74
CA VAL A 30 4.45 0.90 -11.96
C VAL A 30 3.37 0.44 -12.92
N ALA A 31 2.11 0.78 -12.65
CA ALA A 31 0.98 0.37 -13.51
C ALA A 31 1.17 0.89 -14.94
N ARG A 32 1.43 2.18 -15.11
CA ARG A 32 1.58 2.79 -16.46
C ARG A 32 2.83 2.29 -17.20
N ALA A 33 3.93 2.03 -16.49
CA ALA A 33 5.17 1.50 -17.10
C ALA A 33 5.04 0.04 -17.58
N THR A 34 4.15 -0.74 -16.98
CA THR A 34 3.97 -2.16 -17.28
C THR A 34 2.71 -2.48 -18.08
N GLY A 35 1.85 -1.48 -18.31
CA GLY A 35 0.55 -1.68 -18.98
C GLY A 35 -0.50 -2.35 -18.08
N GLY A 36 -0.31 -2.34 -16.77
CA GLY A 36 -1.27 -2.82 -15.78
C GLY A 36 -2.25 -1.74 -15.33
N SER A 37 -3.05 -2.05 -14.31
CA SER A 37 -4.08 -1.17 -13.76
C SER A 37 -3.65 -0.53 -12.43
N PHE A 38 -4.19 0.67 -12.15
CA PHE A 38 -3.99 1.39 -10.90
C PHE A 38 -5.34 1.60 -10.20
N LEU A 39 -5.52 0.97 -9.05
CA LEU A 39 -6.72 1.03 -8.22
C LEU A 39 -6.55 2.10 -7.11
N LEU A 40 -7.55 2.95 -6.93
CA LEU A 40 -7.72 3.75 -5.71
C LEU A 40 -8.70 3.03 -4.78
N ARG A 41 -8.23 2.54 -3.62
CA ARG A 41 -9.07 1.94 -2.60
C ARG A 41 -9.11 2.85 -1.38
N ILE A 42 -10.29 3.23 -0.96
CA ILE A 42 -10.50 3.99 0.28
C ILE A 42 -10.69 2.97 1.42
N ASP A 43 -9.72 2.93 2.35
CA ASP A 43 -9.76 2.02 3.50
C ASP A 43 -10.57 2.66 4.64
N ASP A 44 -11.89 2.58 4.55
CA ASP A 44 -12.91 3.25 5.38
C ASP A 44 -13.68 2.29 6.30
N THR A 45 -13.08 1.17 6.69
CA THR A 45 -13.72 0.18 7.58
C THR A 45 -13.91 0.65 9.03
N ASP A 46 -13.30 1.77 9.43
CA ASP A 46 -13.42 2.34 10.77
C ASP A 46 -14.28 3.62 10.73
N ASP A 47 -15.60 3.46 10.81
CA ASP A 47 -16.58 4.56 10.73
C ASP A 47 -16.36 5.66 11.76
N SER A 48 -15.77 5.34 12.94
CA SER A 48 -15.54 6.31 14.00
C SER A 48 -14.49 7.38 13.63
N ARG A 49 -13.66 7.12 12.62
CA ARG A 49 -12.57 8.00 12.17
C ARG A 49 -12.70 8.49 10.74
N ASN A 50 -13.71 8.00 10.03
CA ASN A 50 -13.92 8.35 8.63
C ASN A 50 -14.65 9.68 8.52
N VAL A 51 -14.07 10.60 7.77
CA VAL A 51 -14.66 11.91 7.50
C VAL A 51 -14.76 12.07 5.99
N GLN A 52 -15.98 12.28 5.48
CA GLN A 52 -16.23 12.48 4.04
C GLN A 52 -15.30 13.54 3.44
N LYS A 53 -15.05 14.63 4.18
CA LYS A 53 -14.10 15.66 3.78
C LYS A 53 -12.70 15.12 3.47
N CYS A 54 -12.25 14.07 4.18
CA CYS A 54 -10.93 13.47 3.91
C CYS A 54 -10.94 12.63 2.63
N VAL A 55 -12.06 12.02 2.27
CA VAL A 55 -12.24 11.34 0.97
C VAL A 55 -12.17 12.37 -0.15
N ASP A 56 -12.95 13.44 -0.04
CA ASP A 56 -12.97 14.54 -1.04
C ASP A 56 -11.58 15.15 -1.23
N ASP A 57 -10.83 15.28 -0.13
CA ASP A 57 -9.45 15.78 -0.16
C ASP A 57 -8.49 14.84 -0.88
N ILE A 58 -8.61 13.53 -0.64
CA ILE A 58 -7.85 12.50 -1.37
C ILE A 58 -8.14 12.59 -2.87
N LEU A 59 -9.42 12.66 -3.26
CA LEU A 59 -9.82 12.74 -4.67
C LEU A 59 -9.31 14.03 -5.33
N ALA A 60 -9.46 15.17 -4.66
CA ALA A 60 -8.97 16.46 -5.17
C ALA A 60 -7.44 16.47 -5.37
N VAL A 61 -6.69 15.85 -4.45
CA VAL A 61 -5.23 15.72 -4.57
C VAL A 61 -4.84 14.81 -5.72
N MET A 62 -5.53 13.66 -5.89
CA MET A 62 -5.28 12.75 -7.01
C MET A 62 -5.53 13.44 -8.37
N GLU A 63 -6.64 14.17 -8.49
CA GLU A 63 -6.97 14.95 -9.67
C GLU A 63 -5.94 16.06 -9.94
N TRP A 64 -5.59 16.84 -8.91
CA TRP A 64 -4.59 17.90 -9.04
C TRP A 64 -3.23 17.39 -9.50
N LEU A 65 -2.81 16.22 -8.99
CA LEU A 65 -1.58 15.56 -9.41
C LEU A 65 -1.72 14.87 -10.77
N GLY A 66 -2.93 14.75 -11.33
CA GLY A 66 -3.22 14.02 -12.56
C GLY A 66 -2.84 12.53 -12.44
N LEU A 67 -3.11 11.92 -11.31
CA LEU A 67 -2.90 10.49 -11.06
C LEU A 67 -4.21 9.75 -11.35
N ASP A 68 -4.51 9.57 -12.63
CA ASP A 68 -5.71 8.89 -13.09
C ASP A 68 -5.67 7.42 -12.64
N TYR A 69 -6.73 6.98 -11.98
CA TYR A 69 -6.94 5.60 -11.57
C TYR A 69 -7.96 4.92 -12.48
N ASP A 70 -7.76 3.62 -12.72
CA ASP A 70 -8.65 2.85 -13.59
C ASP A 70 -9.94 2.45 -12.88
N ARG A 71 -9.91 2.38 -11.54
CA ARG A 71 -11.04 2.05 -10.70
C ARG A 71 -10.90 2.69 -9.31
N ILE A 72 -12.04 3.05 -8.71
CA ILE A 72 -12.14 3.42 -7.29
C ILE A 72 -13.04 2.43 -6.56
N THR A 73 -12.73 2.13 -5.31
CA THR A 73 -13.55 1.31 -4.44
C THR A 73 -13.42 1.73 -2.98
N TYR A 74 -14.39 1.32 -2.15
CA TYR A 74 -14.46 1.61 -0.72
C TYR A 74 -14.55 0.30 0.05
N GLN A 75 -13.73 0.11 1.08
CA GLN A 75 -13.75 -1.13 1.86
C GLN A 75 -15.09 -1.34 2.57
N SER A 76 -15.75 -0.27 3.01
CA SER A 76 -17.09 -0.34 3.61
C SER A 76 -18.14 -0.99 2.69
N ALA A 77 -18.00 -0.85 1.37
CA ALA A 77 -18.88 -1.47 0.39
C ALA A 77 -18.70 -3.00 0.27
N HIS A 78 -17.60 -3.55 0.79
CA HIS A 78 -17.28 -4.97 0.69
C HIS A 78 -17.52 -5.76 1.99
N ALA A 79 -18.19 -5.16 2.97
CA ALA A 79 -18.39 -5.77 4.29
C ALA A 79 -19.01 -7.17 4.23
N GLU A 80 -19.95 -7.41 3.31
CA GLU A 80 -20.56 -8.73 3.11
C GLU A 80 -19.53 -9.73 2.56
N ARG A 81 -18.74 -9.33 1.58
CA ARG A 81 -17.69 -10.16 1.00
C ARG A 81 -16.67 -10.60 2.05
N TYR A 82 -16.32 -9.74 2.99
CA TYR A 82 -15.43 -10.12 4.09
C TYR A 82 -16.07 -11.15 5.02
N ARG A 83 -17.38 -11.04 5.30
CA ARG A 83 -18.12 -12.04 6.11
C ARG A 83 -18.21 -13.38 5.40
N GLU A 84 -18.49 -13.40 4.09
CA GLU A 84 -18.50 -14.60 3.27
C GLU A 84 -17.15 -15.31 3.30
N MET A 85 -16.07 -14.55 3.06
CA MET A 85 -14.73 -15.12 3.06
C MET A 85 -14.33 -15.67 4.43
N ALA A 86 -14.63 -14.95 5.52
CA ALA A 86 -14.38 -15.42 6.88
C ALA A 86 -15.24 -16.64 7.22
N GLY A 87 -16.49 -16.69 6.76
CA GLY A 87 -17.37 -17.87 6.89
C GLY A 87 -16.81 -19.09 6.19
N GLY A 88 -16.34 -18.94 4.95
CA GLY A 88 -15.68 -20.01 4.20
C GLY A 88 -14.44 -20.56 4.91
N LEU A 89 -13.64 -19.69 5.53
CA LEU A 89 -12.48 -20.13 6.33
C LEU A 89 -12.91 -20.92 7.58
N VAL A 90 -14.02 -20.54 8.24
CA VAL A 90 -14.59 -21.28 9.37
C VAL A 90 -15.08 -22.66 8.91
N GLU A 91 -15.80 -22.73 7.79
CA GLU A 91 -16.29 -23.99 7.21
C GLU A 91 -15.14 -24.91 6.80
N ALA A 92 -14.03 -24.37 6.35
CA ALA A 92 -12.82 -25.11 6.00
C ALA A 92 -11.95 -25.50 7.22
N GLY A 93 -12.33 -25.12 8.45
CA GLY A 93 -11.56 -25.39 9.66
C GLY A 93 -10.26 -24.56 9.78
N LEU A 94 -10.15 -23.45 9.02
CA LEU A 94 -9.00 -22.54 9.00
C LEU A 94 -9.23 -21.26 9.81
N ALA A 95 -10.42 -21.12 10.38
CA ALA A 95 -10.80 -20.08 11.31
C ALA A 95 -11.89 -20.58 12.27
N TRP A 96 -12.04 -19.91 13.39
CA TRP A 96 -13.08 -20.25 14.35
C TRP A 96 -13.83 -18.99 14.83
N ARG A 97 -15.08 -19.18 15.21
CA ARG A 97 -15.94 -18.11 15.70
C ARG A 97 -16.00 -18.15 17.22
N GLN A 98 -15.69 -17.05 17.86
CA GLN A 98 -15.80 -16.89 19.30
C GLN A 98 -17.25 -16.64 19.74
N ASP A 99 -17.54 -16.81 21.04
CA ASP A 99 -18.87 -16.56 21.66
C ASP A 99 -19.31 -15.10 21.50
N ASP A 100 -18.36 -14.15 21.41
CA ASP A 100 -18.65 -12.73 21.17
C ASP A 100 -18.94 -12.39 19.69
N GLY A 101 -18.90 -13.40 18.81
CA GLY A 101 -19.12 -13.27 17.37
C GLY A 101 -17.88 -12.91 16.56
N SER A 102 -16.73 -12.63 17.17
CA SER A 102 -15.49 -12.41 16.43
C SER A 102 -15.02 -13.69 15.73
N VAL A 103 -14.28 -13.53 14.63
CA VAL A 103 -13.72 -14.65 13.86
C VAL A 103 -12.19 -14.51 13.87
N LEU A 104 -11.53 -15.55 14.34
CA LEU A 104 -10.08 -15.65 14.42
C LEU A 104 -9.55 -16.67 13.44
N LEU A 105 -8.41 -16.36 12.84
CA LEU A 105 -7.66 -17.30 12.04
C LEU A 105 -7.16 -18.44 12.95
N GLU A 106 -7.34 -19.66 12.50
CA GLU A 106 -6.76 -20.85 13.09
C GLU A 106 -6.14 -21.64 11.95
N TYR A 107 -4.87 -21.96 12.07
CA TYR A 107 -4.26 -22.90 11.17
C TYR A 107 -3.63 -24.04 11.99
N PRO A 108 -3.56 -25.26 11.43
CA PRO A 108 -3.21 -26.43 12.19
C PRO A 108 -1.92 -26.22 12.98
N ASN A 109 -2.00 -26.57 14.28
CA ASN A 109 -0.80 -26.97 15.01
C ASN A 109 -0.41 -28.34 14.49
N GLU A 110 0.84 -28.74 14.68
CA GLU A 110 1.30 -30.15 14.57
C GLU A 110 0.54 -31.07 15.56
N SER A 111 -0.80 -30.99 15.58
CA SER A 111 -1.64 -31.82 16.45
C SER A 111 -2.27 -32.90 15.59
N PRO A 112 -2.03 -34.18 15.95
CA PRO A 112 -2.36 -35.32 15.08
C PRO A 112 -3.84 -35.69 15.00
N ASP A 113 -4.76 -34.90 15.52
CA ASP A 113 -6.16 -35.28 15.66
C ASP A 113 -7.14 -34.61 14.65
N CYS A 114 -6.64 -34.02 13.57
CA CYS A 114 -7.50 -33.44 12.52
C CYS A 114 -7.50 -34.30 11.26
N ASP A 115 -8.43 -35.27 11.20
CA ASP A 115 -8.59 -36.22 10.11
C ASP A 115 -9.15 -35.62 8.80
N MET A 116 -9.30 -34.31 8.65
CA MET A 116 -10.07 -33.72 7.55
C MET A 116 -9.28 -32.88 6.54
N PHE A 117 -8.02 -32.63 6.80
CA PHE A 117 -7.05 -32.14 5.85
C PHE A 117 -5.74 -32.86 6.10
N ASP A 118 -4.92 -33.13 5.08
CA ASP A 118 -3.51 -33.50 5.25
C ASP A 118 -2.74 -32.32 5.86
N ALA A 119 -3.22 -31.88 7.02
CA ALA A 119 -2.66 -30.79 7.81
C ALA A 119 -1.28 -31.13 8.38
N ALA A 120 -0.88 -32.41 8.30
CA ALA A 120 0.43 -32.88 8.73
C ALA A 120 1.60 -32.27 7.93
N ASP A 121 1.33 -31.76 6.71
CA ASP A 121 2.36 -31.20 5.83
C ASP A 121 2.26 -29.67 5.65
N TRP A 122 1.20 -28.98 6.19
CA TRP A 122 1.13 -27.54 6.04
C TRP A 122 2.04 -26.82 7.05
N SER A 123 2.95 -26.03 6.55
CA SER A 123 3.76 -25.12 7.37
C SER A 123 3.63 -23.69 6.83
N PRO A 124 3.50 -22.70 7.72
CA PRO A 124 3.40 -21.30 7.26
C PRO A 124 4.66 -20.91 6.50
N PRO A 125 4.52 -20.04 5.48
CA PRO A 125 5.68 -19.50 4.78
C PRO A 125 6.59 -18.77 5.77
N LEU A 126 7.86 -19.16 5.82
CA LEU A 126 8.85 -18.59 6.73
C LEU A 126 9.61 -17.41 6.11
N THR A 127 9.42 -17.18 4.82
CA THR A 127 10.10 -16.11 4.07
C THR A 127 9.17 -15.56 3.01
N TRP A 128 9.37 -14.28 2.69
CA TRP A 128 8.78 -13.65 1.52
C TRP A 128 9.81 -12.69 0.90
N LYS A 129 9.64 -12.36 -0.36
CA LYS A 129 10.59 -11.53 -1.09
C LYS A 129 10.06 -10.10 -1.22
N ASP A 130 10.90 -9.15 -0.83
CA ASP A 130 10.72 -7.73 -1.12
C ASP A 130 11.65 -7.31 -2.26
N GLU A 131 11.15 -6.64 -3.28
CA GLU A 131 11.97 -6.23 -4.44
C GLU A 131 13.07 -5.24 -4.09
N ILE A 132 12.93 -4.51 -2.97
CA ILE A 132 13.89 -3.48 -2.55
C ILE A 132 14.81 -4.00 -1.44
N ALA A 133 14.24 -4.70 -0.46
CA ALA A 133 14.94 -5.17 0.73
C ALA A 133 15.49 -6.60 0.59
N GLY A 134 15.05 -7.35 -0.43
CA GLY A 134 15.43 -8.76 -0.62
C GLY A 134 14.56 -9.72 0.21
N ASP A 135 15.12 -10.86 0.57
CA ASP A 135 14.39 -11.89 1.30
C ASP A 135 14.16 -11.46 2.77
N ILE A 136 12.90 -11.49 3.18
CA ILE A 136 12.45 -11.16 4.53
C ILE A 136 12.03 -12.44 5.23
N ARG A 137 12.63 -12.71 6.38
CA ARG A 137 12.25 -13.84 7.22
C ARG A 137 11.08 -13.46 8.12
N ILE A 138 10.05 -14.29 8.14
CA ILE A 138 8.94 -14.18 9.09
C ILE A 138 9.45 -14.73 10.44
N SER A 139 9.33 -13.93 11.49
CA SER A 139 9.75 -14.36 12.81
C SER A 139 8.77 -15.39 13.40
N PRO A 140 9.22 -16.32 14.26
CA PRO A 140 8.32 -17.23 14.97
C PRO A 140 7.21 -16.47 15.72
N ARG A 141 7.52 -15.30 16.29
CA ARG A 141 6.54 -14.43 16.94
C ARG A 141 5.46 -13.94 15.98
N ASP A 142 5.81 -13.57 14.72
CA ASP A 142 4.82 -13.14 13.74
C ASP A 142 3.93 -14.30 13.30
N VAL A 143 4.48 -15.51 13.21
CA VAL A 143 3.72 -16.74 12.98
C VAL A 143 2.71 -16.94 14.11
N ASP A 144 3.14 -16.91 15.36
CA ASP A 144 2.27 -17.11 16.54
C ASP A 144 1.17 -16.04 16.62
N ILE A 145 1.51 -14.76 16.39
CA ILE A 145 0.52 -13.68 16.39
C ILE A 145 -0.50 -13.89 15.26
N THR A 146 -0.07 -14.39 14.11
CA THR A 146 -0.98 -14.58 12.96
C THR A 146 -1.91 -15.76 13.18
N ARG A 147 -1.51 -16.77 13.95
CA ARG A 147 -2.35 -17.92 14.30
C ARG A 147 -3.67 -17.54 14.98
N ASN A 148 -3.68 -16.44 15.73
CA ASN A 148 -4.87 -15.90 16.39
C ASN A 148 -5.26 -14.55 15.83
N LEU A 149 -4.95 -14.29 14.56
CA LEU A 149 -5.29 -13.02 13.94
C LEU A 149 -6.81 -12.87 13.84
N VAL A 150 -7.32 -11.81 14.42
CA VAL A 150 -8.74 -11.46 14.27
C VAL A 150 -8.99 -11.09 12.81
N LEU A 151 -9.86 -11.84 12.15
CA LEU A 151 -10.35 -11.59 10.80
C LEU A 151 -11.54 -10.62 10.84
N LEU A 152 -12.56 -10.99 11.64
CA LEU A 152 -13.72 -10.13 11.91
C LEU A 152 -13.79 -9.81 13.41
N ARG A 153 -14.08 -8.56 13.73
CA ARG A 153 -14.39 -8.13 15.10
C ARG A 153 -15.76 -8.62 15.52
N SER A 154 -16.09 -8.55 16.81
CA SER A 154 -17.39 -8.92 17.35
C SER A 154 -18.57 -8.18 16.71
N ASN A 155 -18.37 -6.96 16.23
CA ASN A 155 -19.37 -6.19 15.49
C ASN A 155 -19.46 -6.58 13.99
N GLY A 156 -18.73 -7.61 13.55
CA GLY A 156 -18.71 -8.10 12.16
C GLY A 156 -17.87 -7.26 11.19
N THR A 157 -17.11 -6.25 11.66
CA THR A 157 -16.21 -5.49 10.80
C THR A 157 -14.88 -6.22 10.58
N ALA A 158 -14.39 -6.22 9.34
CA ALA A 158 -13.11 -6.82 9.01
C ALA A 158 -11.93 -6.02 9.60
N THR A 159 -10.86 -6.74 9.95
CA THR A 159 -9.60 -6.11 10.35
C THR A 159 -8.79 -5.69 9.12
N TYR A 160 -7.91 -4.73 9.31
CA TYR A 160 -7.08 -4.18 8.23
C TYR A 160 -6.35 -5.26 7.41
N ASN A 161 -5.66 -6.20 8.08
CA ASN A 161 -4.87 -7.20 7.35
C ASN A 161 -5.75 -8.11 6.51
N PHE A 162 -6.89 -8.55 7.07
CA PHE A 162 -7.82 -9.43 6.39
C PHE A 162 -8.52 -8.73 5.22
N ALA A 163 -9.14 -7.56 5.46
CA ALA A 163 -9.78 -6.79 4.41
C ALA A 163 -8.83 -6.47 3.25
N SER A 164 -7.59 -6.08 3.57
CA SER A 164 -6.59 -5.78 2.53
C SER A 164 -6.26 -6.99 1.66
N VAL A 165 -6.15 -8.19 2.23
CA VAL A 165 -5.84 -9.41 1.46
C VAL A 165 -7.04 -9.80 0.61
N VAL A 166 -8.26 -9.81 1.16
CA VAL A 166 -9.48 -10.14 0.40
C VAL A 166 -9.65 -9.20 -0.80
N ASP A 167 -9.52 -7.89 -0.57
CA ASP A 167 -9.60 -6.92 -1.68
C ASP A 167 -8.50 -7.12 -2.71
N ASP A 168 -7.25 -7.30 -2.27
CA ASP A 168 -6.13 -7.47 -3.20
C ASP A 168 -6.32 -8.72 -4.07
N ILE A 169 -6.96 -9.80 -3.54
CA ILE A 169 -7.40 -10.98 -4.30
C ILE A 169 -8.50 -10.61 -5.29
N ASP A 170 -9.60 -10.05 -4.81
CA ASP A 170 -10.81 -9.79 -5.60
C ASP A 170 -10.55 -8.78 -6.74
N PHE A 171 -9.62 -7.85 -6.54
CA PHE A 171 -9.21 -6.87 -7.57
C PHE A 171 -8.01 -7.31 -8.42
N GLY A 172 -7.48 -8.50 -8.20
CA GLY A 172 -6.36 -9.03 -8.98
C GLY A 172 -5.08 -8.21 -8.83
N ILE A 173 -4.84 -7.66 -7.62
CA ILE A 173 -3.61 -6.93 -7.31
C ILE A 173 -2.45 -7.92 -7.26
N ASN A 174 -1.49 -7.74 -8.13
CA ASN A 174 -0.30 -8.59 -8.20
C ASN A 174 1.01 -7.86 -7.86
N TYR A 175 0.92 -6.56 -7.53
CA TYR A 175 2.06 -5.76 -7.07
C TYR A 175 1.66 -4.79 -5.98
N VAL A 176 2.27 -4.92 -4.81
CA VAL A 176 1.99 -4.11 -3.61
C VAL A 176 3.19 -3.24 -3.27
N LEU A 177 3.16 -1.97 -3.70
CA LEU A 177 4.15 -0.97 -3.32
C LEU A 177 3.58 -0.07 -2.21
N ARG A 178 4.31 0.01 -1.09
CA ARG A 178 3.89 0.80 0.09
C ARG A 178 5.07 1.20 0.98
N GLY A 179 4.81 1.95 2.04
CA GLY A 179 5.84 2.34 3.00
C GLY A 179 6.38 1.15 3.82
N LYS A 180 7.66 1.17 4.15
CA LYS A 180 8.31 0.10 4.93
C LYS A 180 7.78 -0.08 6.36
N ASP A 181 6.97 0.85 6.85
CA ASP A 181 6.25 0.71 8.12
C ASP A 181 5.17 -0.38 8.09
N HIS A 182 4.81 -0.87 6.89
CA HIS A 182 3.91 -2.01 6.71
C HIS A 182 4.61 -3.36 6.59
N THR A 183 5.93 -3.46 6.72
CA THR A 183 6.67 -4.74 6.59
C THR A 183 6.15 -5.82 7.54
N ALA A 184 5.89 -5.48 8.81
CA ALA A 184 5.31 -6.43 9.77
C ALA A 184 3.87 -6.86 9.41
N ASN A 185 3.10 -6.01 8.72
CA ASN A 185 1.80 -6.40 8.18
C ASN A 185 1.93 -7.36 7.01
N THR A 186 2.95 -7.18 6.17
CA THR A 186 3.21 -8.07 5.03
C THR A 186 3.45 -9.50 5.47
N SER A 187 4.23 -9.73 6.52
CA SER A 187 4.46 -11.07 7.06
C SER A 187 3.15 -11.78 7.43
N LYS A 188 2.22 -11.07 8.07
CA LYS A 188 0.88 -11.59 8.40
C LYS A 188 0.02 -11.82 7.16
N GLN A 189 0.07 -10.89 6.22
CA GLN A 189 -0.69 -10.98 4.98
C GLN A 189 -0.22 -12.12 4.09
N VAL A 190 1.08 -12.39 4.01
CA VAL A 190 1.63 -13.55 3.27
C VAL A 190 1.08 -14.87 3.83
N ILE A 191 0.98 -15.01 5.15
CA ILE A 191 0.34 -16.17 5.78
C ILE A 191 -1.16 -16.23 5.42
N LEU A 192 -1.86 -15.10 5.43
CA LEU A 192 -3.28 -15.05 5.01
C LEU A 192 -3.46 -15.46 3.55
N TRP A 193 -2.60 -15.00 2.64
CA TRP A 193 -2.62 -15.41 1.24
C TRP A 193 -2.47 -16.93 1.10
N ASP A 194 -1.53 -17.50 1.83
CA ASP A 194 -1.25 -18.94 1.82
C ASP A 194 -2.43 -19.76 2.37
N VAL A 195 -2.98 -19.36 3.52
CA VAL A 195 -4.18 -19.98 4.10
C VAL A 195 -5.39 -19.92 3.15
N MET A 196 -5.51 -18.87 2.35
CA MET A 196 -6.56 -18.74 1.34
C MET A 196 -6.26 -19.51 0.04
N GLY A 197 -5.14 -20.25 -0.02
CA GLY A 197 -4.74 -21.00 -1.21
C GLY A 197 -4.38 -20.11 -2.41
N GLN A 198 -3.98 -18.86 -2.16
CA GLN A 198 -3.66 -17.89 -3.19
C GLN A 198 -2.19 -17.50 -3.17
N ALA A 199 -1.60 -17.31 -4.35
CA ALA A 199 -0.23 -16.79 -4.45
C ALA A 199 -0.19 -15.32 -4.03
N PRO A 200 0.74 -14.93 -3.13
CA PRO A 200 0.86 -13.54 -2.72
C PRO A 200 1.37 -12.65 -3.88
N PRO A 201 1.03 -11.35 -3.88
CA PRO A 201 1.57 -10.40 -4.87
C PRO A 201 3.08 -10.19 -4.66
N GLN A 202 3.72 -9.58 -5.64
CA GLN A 202 5.07 -9.03 -5.45
C GLN A 202 5.01 -7.83 -4.50
N PHE A 203 5.98 -7.73 -3.59
CA PHE A 203 6.03 -6.64 -2.61
C PHE A 203 7.24 -5.72 -2.83
N ALA A 204 7.02 -4.42 -2.64
CA ALA A 204 8.07 -3.40 -2.64
C ALA A 204 7.84 -2.38 -1.50
N HIS A 205 8.72 -2.37 -0.50
CA HIS A 205 8.60 -1.49 0.66
C HIS A 205 9.59 -0.32 0.56
N VAL A 206 9.07 0.87 0.22
CA VAL A 206 9.87 2.08 0.08
C VAL A 206 10.18 2.75 1.42
N GLY A 207 11.32 3.42 1.51
CA GLY A 207 11.72 4.18 2.69
C GLY A 207 10.72 5.28 3.07
N LEU A 208 10.68 5.64 4.34
CA LEU A 208 9.75 6.66 4.87
C LEU A 208 10.25 8.07 4.62
N LEU A 209 9.33 9.04 4.64
CA LEU A 209 9.67 10.45 4.62
C LEU A 209 9.71 11.02 6.04
N PHE A 210 10.70 11.87 6.27
CA PHE A 210 10.92 12.55 7.54
C PHE A 210 10.97 14.06 7.34
N LYS A 211 10.58 14.82 8.35
CA LYS A 211 10.82 16.24 8.49
C LYS A 211 11.35 16.47 9.91
N ASP A 212 12.46 17.18 10.02
CA ASP A 212 13.10 17.49 11.31
C ASP A 212 13.29 16.25 12.20
N LYS A 213 13.78 15.14 11.61
CA LYS A 213 13.97 13.81 12.24
C LYS A 213 12.69 13.12 12.70
N LYS A 214 11.49 13.69 12.48
CA LYS A 214 10.20 13.05 12.77
C LYS A 214 9.62 12.45 11.50
N LYS A 215 9.02 11.26 11.61
CA LYS A 215 8.27 10.65 10.50
C LYS A 215 7.11 11.57 10.13
N LEU A 216 6.95 11.85 8.83
CA LEU A 216 5.78 12.58 8.34
C LEU A 216 4.51 11.82 8.70
N SER A 217 3.57 12.52 9.28
CA SER A 217 2.27 11.98 9.67
C SER A 217 1.14 12.91 9.25
N LYS A 218 -0.10 12.41 9.26
CA LYS A 218 -1.31 13.19 8.97
C LYS A 218 -1.51 14.39 9.92
N ARG A 219 -0.82 14.41 11.07
CA ARG A 219 -0.88 15.51 12.06
C ARG A 219 0.07 16.66 11.73
N ASP A 220 0.99 16.45 10.79
CA ASP A 220 1.96 17.47 10.39
C ASP A 220 1.38 18.31 9.25
N GLY A 221 0.46 19.23 9.56
CA GLY A 221 -0.26 20.07 8.60
C GLY A 221 0.60 20.78 7.53
N ALA A 222 1.88 21.05 7.84
CA ALA A 222 2.84 21.63 6.91
C ALA A 222 3.29 20.69 5.76
N ALA A 223 2.91 19.41 5.80
CA ALA A 223 3.20 18.42 4.76
C ALA A 223 1.93 17.86 4.10
N SER A 224 0.77 18.53 4.33
CA SER A 224 -0.48 18.24 3.66
C SER A 224 -0.36 18.59 2.18
N MET A 225 -0.80 17.69 1.32
CA MET A 225 -0.83 17.93 -0.13
C MET A 225 -1.76 19.08 -0.49
N ARG A 226 -2.87 19.23 0.26
CA ARG A 226 -3.79 20.35 0.11
C ARG A 226 -3.10 21.68 0.33
N SER A 227 -2.24 21.79 1.33
CA SER A 227 -1.47 23.01 1.58
C SER A 227 -0.57 23.39 0.39
N TYR A 228 0.07 22.42 -0.27
CA TYR A 228 0.85 22.69 -1.48
C TYR A 228 -0.02 23.13 -2.65
N MET A 229 -1.18 22.53 -2.83
CA MET A 229 -2.17 22.91 -3.84
C MET A 229 -2.66 24.35 -3.64
N GLU A 230 -3.04 24.70 -2.40
CA GLU A 230 -3.51 26.05 -2.04
C GLU A 230 -2.42 27.12 -2.16
N GLN A 231 -1.17 26.77 -1.92
CA GLN A 231 -0.01 27.65 -2.15
C GLN A 231 0.35 27.80 -3.63
N GLY A 232 -0.37 27.12 -4.53
CA GLY A 232 -0.18 27.22 -5.96
C GLY A 232 1.12 26.60 -6.47
N TYR A 233 1.61 25.53 -5.82
CA TYR A 233 2.72 24.73 -6.37
C TYR A 233 2.33 24.08 -7.69
N ASP A 234 3.30 23.95 -8.60
CA ASP A 234 3.11 23.22 -9.84
C ASP A 234 3.05 21.69 -9.55
N PRO A 235 1.99 20.97 -9.97
CA PRO A 235 1.86 19.56 -9.69
C PRO A 235 3.00 18.71 -10.26
N ASP A 236 3.53 19.05 -11.45
CA ASP A 236 4.66 18.33 -12.03
C ASP A 236 5.96 18.55 -11.23
N ALA A 237 6.13 19.73 -10.62
CA ALA A 237 7.24 19.99 -9.71
C ALA A 237 7.14 19.12 -8.46
N ILE A 238 5.94 18.96 -7.89
CA ILE A 238 5.68 18.07 -6.75
C ILE A 238 5.97 16.61 -7.14
N LEU A 239 5.45 16.14 -8.28
CA LEU A 239 5.70 14.77 -8.77
C LEU A 239 7.19 14.50 -8.94
N ASN A 240 7.92 15.40 -9.59
CA ASN A 240 9.35 15.24 -9.78
C ASN A 240 10.13 15.28 -8.47
N TYR A 241 9.70 16.11 -7.51
CA TYR A 241 10.28 16.14 -6.18
C TYR A 241 10.05 14.83 -5.42
N MET A 242 8.81 14.29 -5.45
CA MET A 242 8.47 13.00 -4.84
C MET A 242 9.26 11.84 -5.46
N LEU A 243 9.43 11.84 -6.78
CA LEU A 243 10.21 10.83 -7.48
C LEU A 243 11.64 10.75 -6.93
N ARG A 244 12.28 11.88 -6.66
CA ARG A 244 13.65 11.95 -6.13
C ARG A 244 13.79 11.47 -4.68
N MET A 245 12.67 11.30 -3.98
CA MET A 245 12.64 10.82 -2.60
C MET A 245 12.31 9.33 -2.53
N GLY A 246 13.09 8.48 -3.17
CA GLY A 246 12.92 7.03 -3.10
C GLY A 246 13.11 6.29 -4.41
N TRP A 247 13.34 7.03 -5.50
CA TRP A 247 13.72 6.49 -6.79
C TRP A 247 14.83 7.33 -7.43
N GLY A 248 15.62 6.71 -8.27
CA GLY A 248 16.62 7.42 -9.06
C GLY A 248 16.94 6.65 -10.33
N PRO A 249 17.12 7.36 -11.47
CA PRO A 249 17.54 6.73 -12.71
C PRO A 249 18.93 6.12 -12.54
N THR A 250 19.14 4.98 -13.18
CA THR A 250 20.45 4.31 -13.27
C THR A 250 21.19 4.70 -14.54
N VAL A 251 20.49 5.29 -15.52
CA VAL A 251 21.08 5.82 -16.75
C VAL A 251 21.81 7.14 -16.45
N ASP A 252 23.00 7.27 -16.98
CA ASP A 252 23.86 8.43 -16.80
C ASP A 252 23.42 9.61 -17.71
N ASP A 253 22.19 10.11 -17.43
CA ASP A 253 21.57 11.19 -18.17
C ASP A 253 21.47 12.45 -17.29
N LYS A 254 22.38 13.39 -17.52
CA LYS A 254 22.41 14.68 -16.80
C LYS A 254 21.16 15.54 -17.04
N SER A 255 20.36 15.23 -18.10
CA SER A 255 19.07 15.91 -18.41
C SER A 255 17.97 15.59 -17.39
N THR A 256 18.16 14.59 -16.52
CA THR A 256 17.14 14.08 -15.60
C THR A 256 16.84 14.97 -14.39
N SER A 257 17.42 16.17 -14.28
CA SER A 257 17.09 17.06 -13.14
C SER A 257 15.61 17.45 -13.09
N LEU A 258 14.97 17.61 -14.23
CA LEU A 258 13.53 17.82 -14.40
C LEU A 258 12.99 16.74 -15.34
N LEU A 259 12.48 15.67 -14.77
CA LEU A 259 12.00 14.50 -15.50
C LEU A 259 10.50 14.67 -15.81
N PRO A 260 10.10 14.84 -17.09
CA PRO A 260 8.69 14.88 -17.47
C PRO A 260 8.00 13.55 -17.09
N ARG A 261 6.69 13.60 -16.80
CA ARG A 261 5.90 12.41 -16.38
C ARG A 261 6.02 11.25 -17.36
N ALA A 262 5.89 11.50 -18.67
CA ALA A 262 6.04 10.47 -19.69
C ALA A 262 7.40 9.76 -19.61
N ARG A 263 8.46 10.54 -19.43
CA ARG A 263 9.81 9.97 -19.29
C ARG A 263 10.00 9.24 -17.95
N ALA A 264 9.32 9.70 -16.88
CA ALA A 264 9.32 8.99 -15.60
C ALA A 264 8.67 7.61 -15.74
N ILE A 265 7.53 7.50 -16.46
CA ILE A 265 6.85 6.23 -16.75
C ILE A 265 7.80 5.28 -17.50
N GLU A 266 8.42 5.73 -18.59
CA GLU A 266 9.33 4.91 -19.37
C GLU A 266 10.51 4.36 -18.56
N LEU A 267 11.07 5.18 -17.67
CA LEU A 267 12.28 4.83 -16.91
C LEU A 267 11.99 4.09 -15.61
N PHE A 268 10.78 4.16 -15.06
CA PHE A 268 10.53 3.76 -13.68
C PHE A 268 10.91 2.31 -13.39
N MET A 269 10.49 1.38 -14.24
CA MET A 269 10.75 -0.05 -14.07
C MET A 269 12.03 -0.53 -14.76
N GLN A 270 12.52 0.17 -15.76
CA GLN A 270 13.63 -0.31 -16.60
C GLN A 270 14.92 0.49 -16.41
N GLY A 271 14.82 1.77 -16.12
CA GLY A 271 15.96 2.68 -16.09
C GLY A 271 16.23 3.30 -14.72
N GLY A 272 15.64 2.78 -13.65
CA GLY A 272 15.83 3.30 -12.30
C GLY A 272 15.68 2.25 -11.22
N LYS A 273 16.01 2.63 -9.99
CA LYS A 273 15.88 1.76 -8.80
C LYS A 273 15.10 2.45 -7.70
N LEU A 274 14.14 1.72 -7.15
CA LEU A 274 13.51 2.05 -5.87
C LEU A 274 14.51 1.88 -4.72
N LYS A 275 14.36 2.70 -3.69
CA LYS A 275 15.26 2.71 -2.53
C LYS A 275 14.51 2.51 -1.23
N ASN A 276 15.04 1.66 -0.37
CA ASN A 276 14.57 1.46 1.00
C ASN A 276 15.05 2.57 1.97
N SER A 277 16.00 3.42 1.55
CA SER A 277 16.47 4.52 2.38
C SER A 277 15.38 5.57 2.60
N SER A 278 15.20 5.97 3.86
CA SER A 278 14.32 7.08 4.21
C SER A 278 14.90 8.41 3.68
N ALA A 279 14.02 9.35 3.36
CA ALA A 279 14.41 10.66 2.86
C ALA A 279 13.86 11.77 3.75
N ASN A 280 14.62 12.88 3.87
CA ASN A 280 14.15 14.09 4.52
C ASN A 280 13.49 15.03 3.51
N VAL A 281 12.36 15.59 3.89
CA VAL A 281 11.71 16.65 3.11
C VAL A 281 12.53 17.93 3.24
N ASP A 282 12.93 18.46 2.09
CA ASP A 282 13.68 19.70 1.95
C ASP A 282 12.84 20.75 1.21
N PRO A 283 12.24 21.72 1.91
CA PRO A 283 11.42 22.75 1.30
C PRO A 283 12.19 23.62 0.29
N ALA A 284 13.48 23.88 0.52
CA ALA A 284 14.28 24.69 -0.39
C ALA A 284 14.46 24.00 -1.75
N LYS A 285 14.67 22.67 -1.72
CA LYS A 285 14.75 21.84 -2.92
C LYS A 285 13.41 21.81 -3.65
N LEU A 286 12.30 21.64 -2.95
CA LEU A 286 10.96 21.68 -3.54
C LEU A 286 10.69 23.04 -4.22
N ASN A 287 10.97 24.14 -3.54
CA ASN A 287 10.83 25.49 -4.09
C ASN A 287 11.70 25.70 -5.35
N SER A 288 12.87 25.08 -5.38
CA SER A 288 13.74 25.13 -6.58
C SER A 288 13.09 24.39 -7.76
N PHE A 289 12.47 23.22 -7.53
CA PHE A 289 11.73 22.51 -8.58
C PHE A 289 10.54 23.33 -9.07
N ASP A 290 9.73 23.87 -8.17
CA ASP A 290 8.54 24.65 -8.50
C ASP A 290 8.89 25.85 -9.40
N ARG A 291 9.90 26.64 -9.04
CA ARG A 291 10.38 27.75 -9.87
C ARG A 291 10.80 27.31 -11.27
N LYS A 292 11.51 26.18 -11.39
CA LYS A 292 11.97 25.67 -12.68
C LYS A 292 10.82 25.19 -13.57
N TYR A 293 9.80 24.54 -13.00
CA TYR A 293 8.63 24.09 -13.73
C TYR A 293 7.77 25.28 -14.18
N LYS A 294 7.52 26.24 -13.31
CA LYS A 294 6.79 27.49 -13.66
C LYS A 294 7.50 28.30 -14.75
N ALA A 295 8.83 28.34 -14.75
CA ALA A 295 9.60 29.03 -15.78
C ALA A 295 9.51 28.34 -17.15
N ARG A 296 9.27 27.03 -17.24
CA ARG A 296 9.10 26.29 -18.50
C ARG A 296 7.71 26.44 -19.13
N LYS A 297 6.71 26.80 -18.32
CA LYS A 297 5.32 26.98 -18.78
C LYS A 297 5.00 28.42 -19.20
N ARG A 298 5.95 29.35 -19.00
CA ARG A 298 5.92 30.73 -19.51
C ARG A 298 6.62 30.79 -20.85
#